data_4bf5461f68e13de6d62730206b34a334
#
_entry.id   4bf5461f68e13de6d62730206b34a334
#
_cell.length_a   1.000
_cell.length_b   1.000
_cell.length_c   1.000
_cell.angle_alpha   90.00
_cell.angle_beta   90.00
_cell.angle_gamma   90.00
#
_symmetry.space_group_name_H-M   'P 1'
#
loop_
_entity.id
_entity.type
_entity.pdbx_description
1 polymer ?
#
loop_
_entity_poly.entity_id
_entity_poly.type
_entity_poly.pdbx_seq_one_letter_code
_entity_poly.pdbx_strand_id
1 'polypeptide(L)'
;MPKPETKFWHELKRITPQIKWTRIENTGSFGTPDLLGYNANGHFFTVELKVTRGNSVRLSPHQIAFHKLHPKNSFILVKHLGPRAVKLYEGSRIMELVACGL
;
A
#
# COMPACT_ATOMS: atom_id res chain seq x y z
N MET A 1 -2.84 -19.85 -9.11
CA MET A 1 -3.74 -18.90 -8.41
C MET A 1 -3.06 -17.58 -8.23
N PRO A 2 -3.74 -16.45 -8.48
CA PRO A 2 -3.13 -15.15 -8.23
C PRO A 2 -2.89 -14.95 -6.73
N LYS A 3 -1.81 -14.25 -6.41
CA LYS A 3 -1.52 -13.89 -5.03
C LYS A 3 -2.61 -12.97 -4.47
N PRO A 4 -2.86 -12.98 -3.15
CA PRO A 4 -3.88 -12.10 -2.56
C PRO A 4 -3.69 -10.63 -2.91
N GLU A 5 -2.45 -10.13 -2.95
CA GLU A 5 -2.16 -8.75 -3.32
C GLU A 5 -2.51 -8.47 -4.78
N THR A 6 -2.35 -9.44 -5.68
CA THR A 6 -2.72 -9.29 -7.09
C THR A 6 -4.24 -9.15 -7.23
N LYS A 7 -5.00 -9.94 -6.49
CA LYS A 7 -6.47 -9.82 -6.47
C LYS A 7 -6.89 -8.47 -5.92
N PHE A 8 -6.25 -8.04 -4.86
CA PHE A 8 -6.53 -6.73 -4.25
C PHE A 8 -6.23 -5.59 -5.22
N TRP A 9 -5.12 -5.70 -5.96
CA TRP A 9 -4.77 -4.72 -6.99
C TRP A 9 -5.87 -4.62 -8.06
N HIS A 10 -6.36 -5.76 -8.54
CA HIS A 10 -7.42 -5.76 -9.55
C HIS A 10 -8.72 -5.13 -9.02
N GLU A 11 -9.07 -5.41 -7.76
CA GLU A 11 -10.23 -4.77 -7.12
C GLU A 11 -10.04 -3.26 -7.03
N LEU A 12 -8.89 -2.81 -6.55
CA LEU A 12 -8.60 -1.39 -6.40
C LEU A 12 -8.70 -0.65 -7.72
N LYS A 13 -8.10 -1.20 -8.76
CA LYS A 13 -8.13 -0.63 -10.09
C LYS A 13 -9.56 -0.48 -10.60
N ARG A 14 -10.38 -1.49 -10.36
CA ARG A 14 -11.77 -1.50 -10.81
C ARG A 14 -12.63 -0.45 -10.12
N ILE A 15 -12.43 -0.25 -8.82
CA ILE A 15 -13.25 0.67 -8.02
C ILE A 15 -12.75 2.11 -8.00
N THR A 16 -11.59 2.36 -8.60
CA THR A 16 -11.00 3.72 -8.66
C THR A 16 -10.71 4.14 -10.10
N PRO A 17 -11.74 4.21 -10.97
CA PRO A 17 -11.50 4.55 -12.38
C PRO A 17 -11.00 5.97 -12.59
N GLN A 18 -11.18 6.86 -11.60
CA GLN A 18 -10.71 8.25 -11.66
C GLN A 18 -9.23 8.41 -11.38
N ILE A 19 -8.55 7.35 -10.90
CA ILE A 19 -7.13 7.37 -10.61
C ILE A 19 -6.38 6.66 -11.73
N LYS A 20 -5.31 7.30 -12.22
CA LYS A 20 -4.40 6.66 -13.17
C LYS A 20 -3.34 5.94 -12.40
N TRP A 21 -3.33 4.61 -12.51
CA TRP A 21 -2.41 3.76 -11.78
C TRP A 21 -1.25 3.31 -12.67
N THR A 22 -0.05 3.32 -12.10
CA THR A 22 1.13 2.69 -12.68
C THR A 22 1.63 1.65 -11.69
N ARG A 23 1.70 0.40 -12.12
CA ARG A 23 2.29 -0.66 -11.30
C ARG A 23 3.80 -0.55 -11.38
N ILE A 24 4.45 -0.43 -10.24
CA ILE A 24 5.91 -0.32 -10.18
C ILE A 24 6.48 -1.74 -10.14
N GLU A 25 7.10 -2.15 -11.23
CA GLU A 25 7.81 -3.41 -11.31
C GLU A 25 9.30 -3.14 -11.17
N ASN A 26 9.83 -3.44 -10.01
CA ASN A 26 11.20 -3.10 -9.71
C ASN A 26 11.91 -4.28 -9.07
N THR A 27 12.86 -4.85 -9.82
CA THR A 27 13.66 -5.96 -9.35
C THR A 27 14.94 -5.54 -8.64
N GLY A 28 15.28 -4.24 -8.69
CA GLY A 28 16.53 -3.73 -8.16
C GLY A 28 16.43 -2.80 -6.97
N SER A 29 15.23 -2.34 -6.60
CA SER A 29 15.06 -1.42 -5.46
C SER A 29 14.21 -2.08 -4.38
N PHE A 30 14.80 -2.24 -3.22
CA PHE A 30 14.09 -2.77 -2.06
C PHE A 30 13.22 -1.68 -1.42
N GLY A 31 12.01 -2.05 -1.04
CA GLY A 31 11.10 -1.16 -0.31
C GLY A 31 10.32 -0.18 -1.16
N THR A 32 10.52 -0.17 -2.48
CA THR A 32 9.71 0.66 -3.38
C THR A 32 8.24 0.20 -3.31
N PRO A 33 7.27 1.14 -3.20
CA PRO A 33 5.85 0.79 -3.17
C PRO A 33 5.40 0.11 -4.45
N ASP A 34 4.29 -0.64 -4.35
CA ASP A 34 3.75 -1.41 -5.47
C ASP A 34 3.19 -0.53 -6.59
N LEU A 35 2.59 0.61 -6.22
CA LEU A 35 1.81 1.42 -7.14
C LEU A 35 2.16 2.89 -7.07
N LEU A 36 2.12 3.54 -8.22
CA LEU A 36 2.10 5.00 -8.35
C LEU A 36 0.72 5.40 -8.83
N GLY A 37 0.04 6.28 -8.09
CA GLY A 37 -1.25 6.81 -8.46
C GLY A 37 -1.15 8.27 -8.88
N TYR A 38 -2.05 8.67 -9.78
CA TYR A 38 -2.18 10.06 -10.21
C TYR A 38 -3.66 10.41 -10.19
N ASN A 39 -4.04 11.36 -9.33
CA ASN A 39 -5.45 11.65 -9.12
C ASN A 39 -5.95 12.78 -10.04
N ALA A 40 -7.26 13.05 -9.98
CA ALA A 40 -7.90 14.05 -10.81
C ALA A 40 -7.41 15.48 -10.52
N ASN A 41 -6.84 15.71 -9.35
CA ASN A 41 -6.28 17.01 -8.96
C ASN A 41 -4.83 17.19 -9.42
N GLY A 42 -4.27 16.22 -10.14
CA GLY A 42 -2.90 16.29 -10.65
C GLY A 42 -1.83 15.99 -9.62
N HIS A 43 -2.15 15.24 -8.57
CA HIS A 43 -1.19 14.88 -7.54
C HIS A 43 -0.75 13.43 -7.68
N PHE A 44 0.54 13.19 -7.54
CA PHE A 44 1.12 11.84 -7.45
C PHE A 44 1.16 11.37 -6.01
N PHE A 45 0.95 10.07 -5.84
CA PHE A 45 1.10 9.40 -4.54
C PHE A 45 1.49 7.95 -4.78
N THR A 46 2.05 7.32 -3.75
CA THR A 46 2.42 5.90 -3.82
C THR A 46 1.55 5.09 -2.89
N VAL A 47 1.32 3.83 -3.26
CA VAL A 47 0.54 2.91 -2.44
C VAL A 47 1.27 1.58 -2.34
N GLU A 48 1.48 1.13 -1.11
CA GLU A 48 1.94 -0.23 -0.80
C GLU A 48 0.70 -1.06 -0.48
N LEU A 49 0.52 -2.17 -1.19
CA LEU A 49 -0.62 -3.07 -0.96
C LEU A 49 -0.22 -4.16 0.01
N LYS A 50 -1.04 -4.40 1.01
CA LYS A 50 -0.88 -5.50 1.96
C LYS A 50 -2.19 -6.21 2.16
N VAL A 51 -2.11 -7.54 2.33
CA VAL A 51 -3.26 -8.35 2.68
C VAL A 51 -2.86 -9.16 3.91
N THR A 52 -3.69 -9.13 4.95
CA THR A 52 -3.41 -9.85 6.18
C THR A 52 -4.69 -10.47 6.75
N ARG A 53 -4.54 -11.59 7.45
CA ARG A 53 -5.65 -12.22 8.18
C ARG A 53 -5.73 -11.73 9.62
N GLY A 54 -4.57 -11.55 10.27
CA GLY A 54 -4.48 -11.07 11.64
C GLY A 54 -4.33 -9.56 11.71
N ASN A 55 -4.00 -9.07 12.89
CA ASN A 55 -3.84 -7.63 13.13
C ASN A 55 -2.47 -7.09 12.76
N SER A 56 -1.48 -7.97 12.58
CA SER A 56 -0.11 -7.57 12.25
C SER A 56 0.06 -7.40 10.75
N VAL A 57 0.70 -6.31 10.37
CA VAL A 57 1.05 -6.04 8.97
C VAL A 57 2.56 -6.24 8.83
N ARG A 58 2.94 -7.13 7.91
CA ARG A 58 4.36 -7.42 7.67
C ARG A 58 4.94 -6.44 6.66
N LEU A 59 5.88 -5.63 7.13
CA LEU A 59 6.62 -4.69 6.30
C LEU A 59 8.10 -4.98 6.46
N SER A 60 8.82 -5.05 5.34
CA SER A 60 10.27 -5.23 5.39
C SER A 60 10.94 -3.98 5.95
N PRO A 61 12.18 -4.08 6.47
CA PRO A 61 12.93 -2.89 6.91
C PRO A 61 13.05 -1.84 5.80
N HIS A 62 13.18 -2.26 4.55
CA HIS A 62 13.28 -1.35 3.41
C HIS A 62 11.96 -0.62 3.16
N GLN A 63 10.83 -1.31 3.30
CA GLN A 63 9.51 -0.69 3.17
C GLN A 63 9.27 0.32 4.28
N ILE A 64 9.65 -0.01 5.51
CA ILE A 64 9.56 0.91 6.64
C ILE A 64 10.40 2.16 6.38
N ALA A 65 11.65 1.96 5.93
CA ALA A 65 12.56 3.06 5.63
C ALA A 65 11.99 3.97 4.53
N PHE A 66 11.39 3.40 3.49
CA PHE A 66 10.78 4.18 2.42
C PHE A 66 9.72 5.14 2.98
N HIS A 67 8.80 4.62 3.78
CA HIS A 67 7.72 5.44 4.33
C HIS A 67 8.20 6.47 5.34
N LYS A 68 9.27 6.17 6.08
CA LYS A 68 9.90 7.15 6.97
C LYS A 68 10.53 8.30 6.21
N LEU A 69 11.12 8.01 5.04
CA LEU A 69 11.72 9.04 4.19
C LEU A 69 10.68 9.81 3.38
N HIS A 70 9.51 9.20 3.14
CA HIS A 70 8.45 9.81 2.33
C HIS A 70 7.13 9.79 3.12
N PRO A 71 7.02 10.59 4.20
CA PRO A 71 5.85 10.53 5.08
C PRO A 71 4.58 11.09 4.48
N LYS A 72 4.70 11.91 3.42
CA LYS A 72 3.55 12.51 2.73
C LYS A 72 3.41 11.92 1.35
N ASN A 73 2.16 11.81 0.87
CA ASN A 73 1.84 11.27 -0.45
C ASN A 73 2.32 9.82 -0.64
N SER A 74 2.46 9.10 0.47
CA SER A 74 2.85 7.72 0.51
C SER A 74 1.88 7.00 1.44
N PHE A 75 1.27 5.90 0.96
CA PHE A 75 0.19 5.24 1.67
C PHE A 75 0.42 3.73 1.72
N ILE A 76 -0.10 3.12 2.78
CA ILE A 76 -0.20 1.68 2.91
C ILE A 76 -1.69 1.34 2.94
N LEU A 77 -2.14 0.56 1.97
CA LEU A 77 -3.52 0.11 1.88
C LEU A 77 -3.57 -1.35 2.26
N VAL A 78 -4.30 -1.66 3.31
CA VAL A 78 -4.34 -3.00 3.90
C VAL A 78 -5.72 -3.61 3.76
N LYS A 79 -5.80 -4.79 3.15
CA LYS A 79 -7.01 -5.59 3.16
C LYS A 79 -6.93 -6.58 4.32
N HIS A 80 -7.80 -6.42 5.30
CA HIS A 80 -7.88 -7.27 6.49
C HIS A 80 -8.94 -8.34 6.26
N LEU A 81 -8.50 -9.56 6.00
CA LEU A 81 -9.37 -10.64 5.53
C LEU A 81 -10.36 -11.13 6.60
N GLY A 82 -9.96 -11.15 7.87
CA GLY A 82 -10.83 -11.59 8.95
C GLY A 82 -12.11 -10.76 9.01
N PRO A 83 -12.01 -9.45 9.34
CA PRO A 83 -13.16 -8.57 9.36
C PRO A 83 -13.69 -8.17 7.99
N ARG A 84 -12.98 -8.49 6.92
CA ARG A 84 -13.27 -8.04 5.54
C ARG A 84 -13.27 -6.53 5.42
N ALA A 85 -12.29 -5.90 6.04
CA ALA A 85 -12.13 -4.44 6.06
C ALA A 85 -10.93 -4.03 5.23
N VAL A 86 -11.00 -2.81 4.68
CA VAL A 86 -9.88 -2.18 3.99
C VAL A 86 -9.51 -0.94 4.79
N LYS A 87 -8.23 -0.81 5.13
CA LYS A 87 -7.73 0.32 5.93
C LYS A 87 -6.60 1.01 5.21
N LEU A 88 -6.60 2.33 5.27
CA LEU A 88 -5.60 3.18 4.62
C LEU A 88 -4.79 3.91 5.68
N TYR A 89 -3.47 3.83 5.54
CA TYR A 89 -2.53 4.52 6.42
C TYR A 89 -1.62 5.40 5.59
N GLU A 90 -1.38 6.62 6.07
CA GLU A 90 -0.36 7.48 5.48
C GLU A 90 1.03 7.01 5.92
N GLY A 91 2.05 7.26 5.09
CA GLY A 91 3.42 6.85 5.41
C GLY A 91 3.94 7.41 6.72
N SER A 92 3.47 8.59 7.13
CA SER A 92 3.81 9.19 8.44
C SER A 92 3.41 8.32 9.63
N ARG A 93 2.46 7.39 9.43
CA ARG A 93 1.96 6.50 10.48
C ARG A 93 2.64 5.12 10.48
N ILE A 94 3.72 4.96 9.70
CA ILE A 94 4.33 3.64 9.51
C ILE A 94 4.80 3.00 10.82
N MET A 95 5.34 3.78 11.74
CA MET A 95 5.85 3.23 12.99
C MET A 95 4.70 2.75 13.91
N GLU A 96 3.59 3.47 13.92
CA GLU A 96 2.40 3.02 14.65
C GLU A 96 1.85 1.72 14.06
N LEU A 97 1.77 1.63 12.74
CA LEU A 97 1.25 0.45 12.07
C LEU A 97 2.11 -0.78 12.38
N VAL A 98 3.43 -0.63 12.38
CA VAL A 98 4.37 -1.72 12.69
C VAL A 98 4.29 -2.13 14.15
N ALA A 99 4.17 -1.16 15.05
CA ALA A 99 4.19 -1.42 16.50
C ALA A 99 2.84 -1.94 17.01
N CYS A 100 1.73 -1.38 16.53
CA CYS A 100 0.40 -1.64 17.07
C CYS A 100 -0.46 -2.53 16.18
N GLY A 101 -0.12 -2.64 14.90
CA GLY A 101 -0.95 -3.36 13.94
C GLY A 101 -2.23 -2.58 13.58
N LEU A 102 -3.18 -3.30 13.06
CA LEU A 102 -4.44 -2.72 12.55
C LEU A 102 -5.39 -2.26 13.66
#